data_bc6f4f8342c6fd4762baad2c5ba65760
#
_entry.id   bc6f4f8342c6fd4762baad2c5ba65760
#
_cell.length_a   1.000
_cell.length_b   1.000
_cell.length_c   1.000
_cell.angle_alpha   90.00
_cell.angle_beta   90.00
_cell.angle_gamma   90.00
#
_symmetry.space_group_name_H-M   'P 1'
#
loop_
_entity.id
_entity.type
_entity.pdbx_description
1 polymer ?
#
loop_
_entity_poly.entity_id
_entity_poly.type
_entity_poly.pdbx_seq_one_letter_code
_entity_poly.pdbx_strand_id
1 'polypeptide(L)'
;LAHEAIGHTTEADLVMGGSVAGDYMGQKVASPIVTLIDYANTYNGETCPVPVYVDDEGTKSEDVVIIENGILKSFMHNKDSARHFEKDPTGNARAYEFSDEPLIRMRNTAISPGNHTLDEMIASIDDGYYLVKTGNGQADSTSEFMFAITMGYEIKSGKLGKAIKDTTISGVAFDVLKTVDMISSD
;
A
#
# COMPACT_ATOMS: atom_id res chain seq x y z
N LEU A 1 -4.33 -1.80 4.44
CA LEU A 1 -4.70 -2.07 3.04
C LEU A 1 -3.53 -1.79 2.11
N ALA A 2 -2.96 -0.56 2.10
CA ALA A 2 -1.88 -0.17 1.19
C ALA A 2 -0.67 -1.12 1.27
N HIS A 3 -0.17 -1.40 2.46
CA HIS A 3 0.95 -2.31 2.66
C HIS A 3 0.59 -3.76 2.30
N GLU A 4 -0.37 -4.37 3.00
CA GLU A 4 -0.64 -5.80 2.88
C GLU A 4 -1.27 -6.20 1.54
N ALA A 5 -2.26 -5.44 1.07
CA ALA A 5 -3.08 -5.88 -0.05
C ALA A 5 -2.66 -5.29 -1.41
N ILE A 6 -1.87 -4.21 -1.41
CA ILE A 6 -1.33 -3.61 -2.64
C ILE A 6 0.18 -3.76 -2.70
N GLY A 7 0.88 -3.49 -1.60
CA GLY A 7 2.33 -3.58 -1.57
C GLY A 7 2.82 -4.96 -1.97
N HIS A 8 2.35 -6.02 -1.31
CA HIS A 8 2.76 -7.39 -1.65
C HIS A 8 2.42 -7.78 -3.08
N THR A 9 1.23 -7.44 -3.59
CA THR A 9 0.87 -7.77 -4.98
C THR A 9 1.77 -7.09 -6.02
N THR A 10 2.50 -6.04 -5.64
CA THR A 10 3.40 -5.26 -6.51
C THR A 10 4.88 -5.52 -6.24
N GLU A 11 5.23 -6.52 -5.44
CA GLU A 11 6.59 -7.08 -5.39
C GLU A 11 6.83 -7.87 -6.68
N ALA A 12 7.87 -7.51 -7.43
CA ALA A 12 8.04 -8.02 -8.81
C ALA A 12 8.33 -9.53 -8.87
N ASP A 13 8.89 -10.13 -7.82
CA ASP A 13 9.04 -11.58 -7.70
C ASP A 13 7.67 -12.28 -7.58
N LEU A 14 6.72 -11.70 -6.84
CA LEU A 14 5.35 -12.20 -6.81
C LEU A 14 4.62 -11.98 -8.13
N VAL A 15 4.91 -10.88 -8.85
CA VAL A 15 4.39 -10.66 -10.21
C VAL A 15 4.92 -11.70 -11.19
N MET A 16 6.20 -12.06 -11.13
CA MET A 16 6.78 -13.18 -11.88
C MET A 16 6.12 -14.51 -11.53
N GLY A 17 5.68 -14.67 -10.27
CA GLY A 17 4.93 -15.81 -9.75
C GLY A 17 3.44 -15.82 -10.10
N GLY A 18 2.92 -14.82 -10.82
CA GLY A 18 1.53 -14.75 -11.28
C GLY A 18 0.62 -13.85 -10.43
N SER A 19 1.17 -12.88 -9.70
CA SER A 19 0.35 -11.84 -9.06
C SER A 19 -0.48 -11.09 -10.10
N VAL A 20 -1.74 -10.84 -9.77
CA VAL A 20 -2.70 -10.12 -10.62
C VAL A 20 -2.22 -8.72 -11.03
N ALA A 21 -1.32 -8.10 -10.25
CA ALA A 21 -0.77 -6.80 -10.58
C ALA A 21 -0.03 -6.78 -11.93
N GLY A 22 0.49 -7.93 -12.39
CA GLY A 22 1.11 -8.05 -13.71
C GLY A 22 0.18 -7.68 -14.86
N ASP A 23 -1.10 -8.03 -14.76
CA ASP A 23 -2.12 -7.76 -15.78
C ASP A 23 -2.55 -6.28 -15.79
N TYR A 24 -2.26 -5.53 -14.72
CA TYR A 24 -2.71 -4.14 -14.55
C TYR A 24 -1.63 -3.08 -14.79
N MET A 25 -0.42 -3.45 -15.21
CA MET A 25 0.62 -2.48 -15.50
C MET A 25 0.15 -1.44 -16.54
N GLY A 26 0.26 -0.16 -16.18
CA GLY A 26 -0.19 0.96 -17.01
C GLY A 26 -1.72 1.17 -17.01
N GLN A 27 -2.49 0.38 -16.27
CA GLN A 27 -3.95 0.48 -16.20
C GLN A 27 -4.41 1.19 -14.93
N LYS A 28 -5.68 1.62 -14.94
CA LYS A 28 -6.34 2.24 -13.79
C LYS A 28 -6.68 1.18 -12.74
N VAL A 29 -6.03 1.27 -11.58
CA VAL A 29 -6.22 0.38 -10.42
C VAL A 29 -6.79 1.10 -9.19
N ALA A 30 -6.87 2.43 -9.24
CA ALA A 30 -7.36 3.24 -8.13
C ALA A 30 -8.10 4.49 -8.64
N SER A 31 -8.71 5.24 -7.73
CA SER A 31 -9.22 6.59 -7.99
C SER A 31 -8.09 7.53 -8.43
N PRO A 32 -8.33 8.51 -9.31
CA PRO A 32 -7.29 9.45 -9.77
C PRO A 32 -6.63 10.27 -8.67
N ILE A 33 -7.23 10.37 -7.49
CA ILE A 33 -6.64 11.08 -6.34
C ILE A 33 -5.64 10.21 -5.56
N VAL A 34 -5.55 8.91 -5.86
CA VAL A 34 -4.67 7.97 -5.16
C VAL A 34 -3.31 7.91 -5.83
N THR A 35 -2.28 8.27 -5.08
CA THR A 35 -0.88 8.00 -5.41
C THR A 35 -0.28 7.17 -4.27
N LEU A 36 0.30 6.01 -4.58
CA LEU A 36 0.92 5.10 -3.64
C LEU A 36 2.41 5.03 -3.89
N ILE A 37 3.19 5.27 -2.85
CA ILE A 37 4.66 5.30 -2.92
C ILE A 37 5.24 4.39 -1.84
N ASP A 38 6.28 3.65 -2.18
CA ASP A 38 7.17 2.98 -1.23
C ASP A 38 8.42 3.83 -1.03
N TYR A 39 8.44 4.63 0.05
CA TYR A 39 9.53 5.55 0.36
C TYR A 39 10.77 4.78 0.84
N ALA A 40 11.93 5.19 0.34
CA ALA A 40 13.20 4.53 0.65
C ALA A 40 13.71 4.84 2.06
N ASN A 41 13.89 6.11 2.37
CA ASN A 41 14.57 6.51 3.60
C ASN A 41 14.09 7.83 4.21
N THR A 42 13.56 8.76 3.44
CA THR A 42 13.10 10.06 3.94
C THR A 42 11.76 10.43 3.33
N TYR A 43 10.95 11.15 4.10
CA TYR A 43 9.70 11.77 3.66
C TYR A 43 9.62 13.18 4.25
N ASN A 44 9.37 14.20 3.42
CA ASN A 44 9.31 15.62 3.83
C ASN A 44 10.53 16.09 4.65
N GLY A 45 11.71 15.53 4.37
CA GLY A 45 12.95 15.88 5.07
C GLY A 45 13.16 15.16 6.40
N GLU A 46 12.24 14.33 6.85
CA GLU A 46 12.36 13.49 8.03
C GLU A 46 12.73 12.05 7.65
N THR A 47 13.42 11.34 8.55
CA THR A 47 13.76 9.93 8.35
C THR A 47 12.54 9.05 8.53
N CYS A 48 12.29 8.19 7.56
CA CYS A 48 11.20 7.22 7.61
C CYS A 48 11.41 6.17 8.73
N PRO A 49 10.34 5.51 9.20
CA PRO A 49 10.43 4.47 10.25
C PRO A 49 11.35 3.29 9.88
N VAL A 50 11.43 2.92 8.61
CA VAL A 50 12.30 1.85 8.09
C VAL A 50 13.18 2.44 6.99
N PRO A 51 14.22 3.23 7.33
CA PRO A 51 15.07 3.87 6.33
C PRO A 51 16.02 2.85 5.71
N VAL A 52 15.98 2.72 4.39
CA VAL A 52 16.91 1.88 3.62
C VAL A 52 17.65 2.78 2.64
N TYR A 53 18.96 2.89 2.78
CA TYR A 53 19.82 3.69 1.90
C TYR A 53 20.46 2.84 0.81
N VAL A 54 20.82 1.61 1.14
CA VAL A 54 21.37 0.60 0.24
C VAL A 54 20.74 -0.73 0.69
N ASP A 55 20.27 -1.51 -0.25
CA ASP A 55 19.70 -2.83 0.02
C ASP A 55 20.77 -3.92 0.14
N ASP A 56 20.37 -5.15 0.45
CA ASP A 56 21.29 -6.27 0.69
C ASP A 56 21.93 -6.80 -0.59
N GLU A 57 21.50 -6.36 -1.77
CA GLU A 57 22.20 -6.58 -3.04
C GLU A 57 23.18 -5.46 -3.39
N GLY A 58 23.33 -4.43 -2.54
CA GLY A 58 24.19 -3.27 -2.77
C GLY A 58 23.59 -2.24 -3.72
N THR A 59 22.28 -2.28 -3.96
CA THR A 59 21.56 -1.30 -4.77
C THR A 59 21.22 -0.08 -3.93
N LYS A 60 21.56 1.12 -4.42
CA LYS A 60 21.10 2.37 -3.80
C LYS A 60 19.57 2.43 -3.84
N SER A 61 18.95 2.67 -2.70
CA SER A 61 17.50 2.71 -2.59
C SER A 61 16.96 4.07 -3.04
N GLU A 62 15.90 4.03 -3.83
CA GLU A 62 15.14 5.20 -4.30
C GLU A 62 13.64 4.97 -4.04
N ASP A 63 12.87 6.05 -3.95
CA ASP A 63 11.43 5.96 -3.78
C ASP A 63 10.79 5.29 -5.01
N VAL A 64 9.82 4.41 -4.77
CA VAL A 64 9.11 3.71 -5.84
C VAL A 64 7.68 4.21 -5.91
N VAL A 65 7.34 4.92 -6.98
CA VAL A 65 5.96 5.32 -7.26
C VAL A 65 5.24 4.11 -7.86
N ILE A 66 4.50 3.38 -7.01
CA ILE A 66 3.77 2.16 -7.39
C ILE A 66 2.51 2.53 -8.18
N ILE A 67 1.69 3.42 -7.61
CA ILE A 67 0.49 3.96 -8.26
C ILE A 67 0.63 5.48 -8.34
N GLU A 68 0.42 6.05 -9.51
CA GLU A 68 0.42 7.49 -9.73
C GLU A 68 -0.93 7.93 -10.32
N ASN A 69 -1.65 8.79 -9.60
CA ASN A 69 -2.94 9.31 -10.03
C ASN A 69 -3.91 8.18 -10.47
N GLY A 70 -3.94 7.09 -9.71
CA GLY A 70 -4.79 5.93 -9.94
C GLY A 70 -4.28 4.92 -10.96
N ILE A 71 -3.13 5.15 -11.60
CA ILE A 71 -2.53 4.26 -12.61
C ILE A 71 -1.37 3.48 -12.01
N LEU A 72 -1.33 2.16 -12.20
CA LEU A 72 -0.19 1.32 -11.80
C LEU A 72 1.01 1.61 -12.69
N LYS A 73 2.11 2.09 -12.11
CA LYS A 73 3.29 2.60 -12.83
C LYS A 73 4.51 1.72 -12.71
N SER A 74 4.72 1.12 -11.56
CA SER A 74 5.94 0.37 -11.29
C SER A 74 5.69 -0.75 -10.28
N PHE A 75 6.60 -1.70 -10.27
CA PHE A 75 6.77 -2.69 -9.23
C PHE A 75 8.02 -2.36 -8.41
N MET A 76 8.16 -2.98 -7.24
CA MET A 76 9.41 -2.99 -6.49
C MET A 76 10.31 -4.10 -7.03
N HIS A 77 11.58 -3.80 -7.26
CA HIS A 77 12.52 -4.70 -7.94
C HIS A 77 13.77 -4.99 -7.11
N ASN A 78 14.20 -6.25 -7.10
CA ASN A 78 15.58 -6.66 -6.88
C ASN A 78 16.32 -6.75 -8.24
N LYS A 79 17.58 -7.16 -8.25
CA LYS A 79 18.37 -7.24 -9.51
C LYS A 79 17.84 -8.31 -10.47
N ASP A 80 17.31 -9.42 -9.97
CA ASP A 80 16.78 -10.50 -10.81
C ASP A 80 15.50 -10.08 -11.51
N SER A 81 14.51 -9.63 -10.78
CA SER A 81 13.26 -9.12 -11.34
C SER A 81 13.46 -7.89 -12.24
N ALA A 82 14.38 -6.99 -11.87
CA ALA A 82 14.73 -5.84 -12.69
C ALA A 82 15.25 -6.28 -14.07
N ARG A 83 16.12 -7.29 -14.12
CA ARG A 83 16.60 -7.89 -15.38
C ARG A 83 15.44 -8.51 -16.18
N HIS A 84 14.54 -9.25 -15.52
CA HIS A 84 13.42 -9.90 -16.18
C HIS A 84 12.46 -8.89 -16.84
N PHE A 85 12.18 -7.78 -16.15
CA PHE A 85 11.26 -6.74 -16.64
C PHE A 85 11.95 -5.63 -17.44
N GLU A 86 13.26 -5.73 -17.68
CA GLU A 86 14.08 -4.69 -18.35
C GLU A 86 13.95 -3.31 -17.67
N LYS A 87 14.05 -3.31 -16.33
CA LYS A 87 13.96 -2.14 -15.45
C LYS A 87 15.22 -2.01 -14.61
N ASP A 88 15.35 -0.89 -13.90
CA ASP A 88 16.37 -0.68 -12.89
C ASP A 88 15.92 -1.27 -11.54
N PRO A 89 16.83 -1.86 -10.75
CA PRO A 89 16.51 -2.32 -9.40
C PRO A 89 16.22 -1.12 -8.48
N THR A 90 15.27 -1.28 -7.57
CA THR A 90 14.73 -0.17 -6.76
C THR A 90 15.31 -0.08 -5.34
N GLY A 91 16.20 -1.01 -4.97
CA GLY A 91 16.77 -1.04 -3.63
C GLY A 91 15.78 -1.60 -2.58
N ASN A 92 15.00 -2.60 -2.99
CA ASN A 92 14.02 -3.27 -2.13
C ASN A 92 14.46 -4.68 -1.70
N ALA A 93 15.65 -5.16 -2.12
CA ALA A 93 16.12 -6.49 -1.80
C ALA A 93 16.59 -6.56 -0.34
N ARG A 94 15.95 -7.42 0.48
CA ARG A 94 16.33 -7.63 1.88
C ARG A 94 16.28 -9.08 2.26
N ALA A 95 17.33 -9.55 2.95
CA ALA A 95 17.42 -10.85 3.56
C ALA A 95 17.01 -10.79 5.03
N TYR A 96 16.48 -11.89 5.58
CA TYR A 96 16.22 -11.99 7.01
C TYR A 96 17.52 -12.22 7.78
N GLU A 97 18.38 -13.10 7.27
CA GLU A 97 19.73 -13.33 7.78
C GLU A 97 20.75 -13.14 6.65
N PHE A 98 22.02 -12.93 7.02
CA PHE A 98 23.09 -12.68 6.06
C PHE A 98 23.35 -13.85 5.07
N SER A 99 22.88 -15.05 5.40
CA SER A 99 22.99 -16.26 4.57
C SER A 99 21.80 -16.49 3.66
N ASP A 100 20.73 -15.72 3.85
CA ASP A 100 19.50 -15.87 3.08
C ASP A 100 19.58 -15.14 1.74
N GLU A 101 18.79 -15.60 0.78
CA GLU A 101 18.60 -14.88 -0.47
C GLU A 101 17.80 -13.59 -0.22
N PRO A 102 18.30 -12.41 -0.68
CA PRO A 102 17.54 -11.17 -0.57
C PRO A 102 16.28 -11.21 -1.43
N LEU A 103 15.13 -11.16 -0.78
CA LEU A 103 13.82 -11.07 -1.43
C LEU A 103 13.35 -9.61 -1.48
N ILE A 104 12.42 -9.33 -2.39
CA ILE A 104 11.81 -7.99 -2.47
C ILE A 104 10.97 -7.76 -1.21
N ARG A 105 11.17 -6.59 -0.58
CA ARG A 105 10.44 -6.18 0.61
C ARG A 105 10.04 -4.72 0.51
N MET A 106 8.80 -4.43 0.87
CA MET A 106 8.35 -3.07 1.11
C MET A 106 9.13 -2.42 2.24
N ARG A 107 9.25 -1.10 2.21
CA ARG A 107 9.92 -0.28 3.22
C ARG A 107 8.91 0.60 3.94
N ASN A 108 8.55 1.72 3.36
CA ASN A 108 7.62 2.69 3.96
C ASN A 108 6.51 3.01 2.96
N THR A 109 5.60 2.04 2.76
CA THR A 109 4.52 2.15 1.78
C THR A 109 3.39 3.02 2.32
N ALA A 110 3.09 4.12 1.63
CA ALA A 110 2.04 5.05 2.02
C ALA A 110 1.28 5.62 0.82
N ILE A 111 0.02 5.99 1.05
CA ILE A 111 -0.76 6.83 0.14
C ILE A 111 -0.34 8.27 0.39
N SER A 112 -0.08 9.02 -0.69
CA SER A 112 0.26 10.44 -0.59
C SER A 112 -0.89 11.22 0.06
N PRO A 113 -0.60 12.20 0.95
CA PRO A 113 -1.62 13.01 1.60
C PRO A 113 -2.52 13.73 0.59
N GLY A 114 -3.79 13.87 0.96
CA GLY A 114 -4.79 14.68 0.24
C GLY A 114 -4.97 16.05 0.89
N ASN A 115 -6.19 16.58 0.80
CA ASN A 115 -6.50 17.95 1.23
C ASN A 115 -7.59 18.02 2.29
N HIS A 116 -8.13 16.89 2.74
CA HIS A 116 -9.24 16.83 3.67
C HIS A 116 -8.79 16.62 5.11
N THR A 117 -9.56 17.12 6.04
CA THR A 117 -9.41 16.76 7.46
C THR A 117 -10.25 15.52 7.77
N LEU A 118 -9.89 14.80 8.83
CA LEU A 118 -10.67 13.65 9.31
C LEU A 118 -12.12 14.05 9.64
N ASP A 119 -12.33 15.23 10.23
CA ASP A 119 -13.66 15.74 10.57
C ASP A 119 -14.53 15.99 9.32
N GLU A 120 -13.94 16.54 8.26
CA GLU A 120 -14.62 16.72 6.97
C GLU A 120 -15.01 15.37 6.35
N MET A 121 -14.11 14.39 6.38
CA MET A 121 -14.37 13.04 5.89
C MET A 121 -15.51 12.37 6.66
N ILE A 122 -15.50 12.45 8.00
CA ILE A 122 -16.58 11.92 8.83
C ILE A 122 -17.90 12.64 8.52
N ALA A 123 -17.89 13.98 8.42
CA ALA A 123 -19.07 14.79 8.15
C ALA A 123 -19.71 14.49 6.79
N SER A 124 -18.93 14.00 5.81
CA SER A 124 -19.43 13.64 4.48
C SER A 124 -20.22 12.33 4.41
N ILE A 125 -20.12 11.49 5.45
CA ILE A 125 -20.71 10.14 5.48
C ILE A 125 -22.06 10.18 6.18
N ASP A 126 -23.15 9.85 5.49
CA ASP A 126 -24.47 9.76 6.08
C ASP A 126 -24.66 8.48 6.92
N ASP A 127 -24.25 7.33 6.37
CA ASP A 127 -24.29 6.02 7.03
C ASP A 127 -23.04 5.23 6.68
N GLY A 128 -22.24 4.88 7.68
CA GLY A 128 -20.98 4.16 7.45
C GLY A 128 -20.22 3.85 8.73
N TYR A 129 -18.90 3.66 8.56
CA TYR A 129 -18.00 3.27 9.65
C TYR A 129 -16.67 4.01 9.55
N TYR A 130 -16.16 4.45 10.70
CA TYR A 130 -14.79 4.88 10.87
C TYR A 130 -13.98 3.73 11.48
N LEU A 131 -13.10 3.10 10.70
CA LEU A 131 -12.28 1.97 11.12
C LEU A 131 -10.94 2.49 11.60
N VAL A 132 -10.72 2.48 12.92
CA VAL A 132 -9.56 3.14 13.56
C VAL A 132 -8.37 2.19 13.63
N LYS A 133 -8.61 0.93 14.00
CA LYS A 133 -7.53 -0.03 14.25
C LYS A 133 -7.85 -1.40 13.66
N THR A 134 -6.92 -1.87 12.84
CA THR A 134 -6.94 -3.24 12.33
C THR A 134 -6.22 -4.19 13.28
N GLY A 135 -6.64 -5.45 13.26
CA GLY A 135 -5.92 -6.57 13.86
C GLY A 135 -5.18 -7.37 12.79
N ASN A 136 -5.05 -8.68 13.03
CA ASN A 136 -4.46 -9.59 12.07
C ASN A 136 -5.29 -9.64 10.79
N GLY A 137 -4.61 -9.87 9.68
CA GLY A 137 -5.24 -10.03 8.38
C GLY A 137 -4.27 -10.62 7.39
N GLN A 138 -4.78 -10.89 6.21
CA GLN A 138 -3.99 -11.42 5.10
C GLN A 138 -4.50 -10.82 3.78
N ALA A 139 -3.62 -10.81 2.82
CA ALA A 139 -3.95 -10.58 1.42
C ALA A 139 -3.19 -11.60 0.57
N ASP A 140 -3.64 -11.83 -0.63
CA ASP A 140 -3.05 -12.80 -1.55
C ASP A 140 -2.64 -12.17 -2.89
N SER A 141 -2.10 -12.99 -3.78
CA SER A 141 -1.65 -12.58 -5.11
C SER A 141 -2.79 -12.16 -6.05
N THR A 142 -4.05 -12.40 -5.69
CA THR A 142 -5.25 -11.95 -6.44
C THR A 142 -5.72 -10.57 -6.02
N SER A 143 -5.01 -9.91 -5.07
CA SER A 143 -5.42 -8.65 -4.43
C SER A 143 -6.66 -8.78 -3.54
N GLU A 144 -7.11 -10.00 -3.22
CA GLU A 144 -8.12 -10.23 -2.20
C GLU A 144 -7.52 -10.02 -0.81
N PHE A 145 -8.30 -9.43 0.09
CA PHE A 145 -7.86 -9.19 1.46
C PHE A 145 -8.96 -9.48 2.46
N MET A 146 -8.53 -9.82 3.68
CA MET A 146 -9.38 -9.90 4.86
C MET A 146 -8.62 -9.38 6.08
N PHE A 147 -9.19 -8.39 6.78
CA PHE A 147 -8.60 -7.81 8.00
C PHE A 147 -9.62 -7.80 9.14
N ALA A 148 -9.18 -8.20 10.32
CA ALA A 148 -9.93 -7.97 11.54
C ALA A 148 -9.93 -6.48 11.89
N ILE A 149 -11.05 -5.97 12.39
CA ILE A 149 -11.19 -4.62 12.95
C ILE A 149 -11.33 -4.75 14.46
N THR A 150 -10.34 -4.25 15.17
CA THR A 150 -10.30 -4.31 16.64
C THR A 150 -10.90 -3.07 17.29
N MET A 151 -11.02 -1.98 16.54
CA MET A 151 -11.62 -0.72 17.00
C MET A 151 -12.14 0.09 15.83
N GLY A 152 -13.36 0.59 15.96
CA GLY A 152 -13.99 1.51 15.02
C GLY A 152 -15.22 2.16 15.64
N TYR A 153 -15.90 2.98 14.85
CA TYR A 153 -17.14 3.66 15.24
C TYR A 153 -18.13 3.64 14.08
N GLU A 154 -19.41 3.54 14.40
CA GLU A 154 -20.46 3.87 13.45
C GLU A 154 -20.41 5.35 13.09
N ILE A 155 -20.74 5.69 11.84
CA ILE A 155 -21.01 7.06 11.43
C ILE A 155 -22.50 7.14 11.04
N LYS A 156 -23.21 8.10 11.61
CA LYS A 156 -24.61 8.39 11.28
C LYS A 156 -24.79 9.89 11.13
N SER A 157 -25.27 10.30 9.96
CA SER A 157 -25.50 11.71 9.61
C SER A 157 -24.29 12.60 9.92
N GLY A 158 -23.10 12.17 9.47
CA GLY A 158 -21.84 12.90 9.64
C GLY A 158 -21.27 12.94 11.06
N LYS A 159 -21.68 12.04 11.95
CA LYS A 159 -21.24 12.02 13.34
C LYS A 159 -20.85 10.62 13.80
N LEU A 160 -19.81 10.55 14.63
CA LEU A 160 -19.42 9.31 15.28
C LEU A 160 -20.51 8.84 16.25
N GLY A 161 -20.90 7.58 16.12
CA GLY A 161 -21.89 6.90 16.92
C GLY A 161 -21.29 5.86 17.86
N LYS A 162 -21.86 4.67 17.88
CA LYS A 162 -21.43 3.58 18.77
C LYS A 162 -20.06 3.04 18.34
N ALA A 163 -19.25 2.67 19.33
CA ALA A 163 -18.03 1.92 19.08
C ALA A 163 -18.35 0.52 18.54
N ILE A 164 -17.57 0.08 17.58
CA ILE A 164 -17.57 -1.27 17.02
C ILE A 164 -16.24 -1.95 17.27
N LYS A 165 -16.27 -3.25 17.43
CA LYS A 165 -15.09 -4.11 17.59
C LYS A 165 -15.40 -5.52 17.09
N ASP A 166 -14.34 -6.34 16.99
CA ASP A 166 -14.47 -7.77 16.68
C ASP A 166 -15.27 -8.02 15.38
N THR A 167 -15.03 -7.19 14.37
CA THR A 167 -15.60 -7.35 13.03
C THR A 167 -14.51 -7.56 11.99
N THR A 168 -14.90 -7.84 10.77
CA THR A 168 -13.97 -8.11 9.67
C THR A 168 -14.36 -7.30 8.44
N ILE A 169 -13.35 -6.81 7.71
CA ILE A 169 -13.52 -6.29 6.36
C ILE A 169 -12.80 -7.22 5.37
N SER A 170 -13.39 -7.42 4.22
CA SER A 170 -12.81 -8.17 3.12
C SER A 170 -13.19 -7.56 1.78
N GLY A 171 -12.40 -7.82 0.75
CA GLY A 171 -12.66 -7.33 -0.59
C GLY A 171 -11.47 -7.54 -1.52
N VAL A 172 -11.56 -6.94 -2.71
CA VAL A 172 -10.46 -6.84 -3.67
C VAL A 172 -9.86 -5.45 -3.57
N ALA A 173 -8.56 -5.36 -3.28
CA ALA A 173 -7.92 -4.09 -2.93
C ALA A 173 -7.95 -3.06 -4.07
N PHE A 174 -7.72 -3.48 -5.33
CA PHE A 174 -7.83 -2.59 -6.48
C PHE A 174 -9.25 -2.05 -6.67
N ASP A 175 -10.29 -2.83 -6.36
CA ASP A 175 -11.67 -2.35 -6.48
C ASP A 175 -11.99 -1.35 -5.36
N VAL A 176 -11.53 -1.61 -4.14
CA VAL A 176 -11.67 -0.65 -3.02
C VAL A 176 -10.94 0.66 -3.33
N LEU A 177 -9.72 0.61 -3.86
CA LEU A 177 -8.97 1.82 -4.20
C LEU A 177 -9.64 2.67 -5.29
N LYS A 178 -10.40 2.06 -6.20
CA LYS A 178 -11.18 2.79 -7.22
C LYS A 178 -12.34 3.60 -6.63
N THR A 179 -12.81 3.26 -5.43
CA THR A 179 -13.92 3.94 -4.74
C THR A 179 -13.48 5.07 -3.81
N VAL A 180 -12.16 5.29 -3.66
CA VAL A 180 -11.65 6.37 -2.81
C VAL A 180 -12.01 7.72 -3.40
N ASP A 181 -12.70 8.55 -2.64
CA ASP A 181 -13.16 9.88 -3.04
C ASP A 181 -12.57 11.01 -2.18
N MET A 182 -12.02 10.69 -1.00
CA MET A 182 -11.35 11.63 -0.12
C MET A 182 -10.08 11.02 0.49
N ILE A 183 -9.05 11.84 0.66
CA ILE A 183 -7.80 11.48 1.36
C ILE A 183 -7.48 12.60 2.34
N SER A 184 -7.07 12.24 3.56
CA SER A 184 -6.68 13.22 4.58
C SER A 184 -5.34 13.89 4.23
N SER A 185 -5.10 15.03 4.88
CA SER A 185 -3.84 15.79 4.75
C SER A 185 -2.73 15.27 5.66
N ASP A 186 -3.04 14.34 6.56
CA ASP A 186 -2.20 13.73 7.59
C ASP A 186 -2.17 12.21 7.50
#